data_199bdf9e50a43eabfc68b76d3d15ad4a
#
_entry.id   199bdf9e50a43eabfc68b76d3d15ad4a
#
_cell.length_a   1.000
_cell.length_b   1.000
_cell.length_c   1.000
_cell.angle_alpha   90.00
_cell.angle_beta   90.00
_cell.angle_gamma   90.00
#
_symmetry.space_group_name_H-M   'P 1'
#
loop_
_entity.id
_entity.type
_entity.pdbx_description
1 polymer ?
#
loop_
_entity_poly.entity_id
_entity_poly.type
_entity_poly.pdbx_seq_one_letter_code
_entity_poly.pdbx_strand_id
1 'polypeptide(L)'
;MTPARSRCVLAALLAAAQLQQAHAQAPPQGPEPLQTQLPAPAPPARASSGLGRWFNPATAPFIPIPEIATDPNSGTTVGIIPTWLQTDEHEDIHRIIAPDVMHNTYFGYGVHGRIYAYPSADEQWSITAGIKERVERSFIAQLQQGRLREKRWSIATSLVYDRDGTSRFFGVGNDSPASSETNYTNEQASLQAQVGLNFNRAWQLQYTVRMRIVDILPGTLPGIPSIEAIFPDLPGLGTTKALLNRLAIVYDTRDDLTAPRTGAEWVMYAGVANQGGLLDDSLYSEAGVDGRMFWTLGRSTSLAVHTALRYLPRTDQLPFWALSCIGGQQSEIGGTQPLRGYGAGRFCDRNSFSASVELRQRIWSLHIFATHADLELTPFVDVGRVFEGTGTWPLTQLHKVGGIGFRGVARPFVVGYVDIGYGNEGVAVFTGLNYPF
;
A
#
# COMPACT_ATOMS: atom_id res chain seq x y z
N MET A 1 11.79 -32.20 -12.70
CA MET A 1 10.79 -31.11 -12.79
C MET A 1 11.36 -30.04 -13.71
N THR A 2 10.75 -29.83 -14.84
CA THR A 2 11.29 -28.98 -15.94
C THR A 2 11.23 -27.49 -15.60
N PRO A 3 12.20 -26.68 -15.99
CA PRO A 3 12.30 -25.25 -15.66
C PRO A 3 11.13 -24.37 -16.17
N ALA A 4 10.27 -24.89 -17.02
CA ALA A 4 9.14 -24.16 -17.58
C ALA A 4 7.98 -23.90 -16.57
N ARG A 5 7.78 -24.76 -15.58
CA ARG A 5 6.69 -24.60 -14.58
C ARG A 5 7.00 -23.53 -13.52
N SER A 6 8.27 -23.29 -13.21
CA SER A 6 8.69 -22.24 -12.28
C SER A 6 8.50 -20.82 -12.83
N ARG A 7 8.54 -20.66 -14.16
CA ARG A 7 8.39 -19.34 -14.81
C ARG A 7 6.97 -18.77 -14.74
N CYS A 8 5.95 -19.64 -14.74
CA CYS A 8 4.56 -19.21 -14.68
C CYS A 8 4.11 -18.75 -13.29
N VAL A 9 4.65 -19.35 -12.23
CA VAL A 9 4.25 -19.00 -10.84
C VAL A 9 4.81 -17.64 -10.44
N LEU A 10 6.03 -17.30 -10.86
CA LEU A 10 6.62 -16.01 -10.52
C LEU A 10 6.07 -14.87 -11.39
N ALA A 11 5.74 -15.13 -12.66
CA ALA A 11 5.01 -14.18 -13.49
C ALA A 11 3.62 -13.86 -12.91
N ALA A 12 2.93 -14.83 -12.35
CA ALA A 12 1.64 -14.62 -11.67
C ALA A 12 1.77 -13.81 -10.36
N LEU A 13 2.88 -13.96 -9.62
CA LEU A 13 3.14 -13.21 -8.39
C LEU A 13 3.57 -11.75 -8.66
N LEU A 14 4.22 -11.48 -9.79
CA LEU A 14 4.58 -10.12 -10.20
C LEU A 14 3.41 -9.36 -10.85
N ALA A 15 2.33 -10.05 -11.17
CA ALA A 15 1.23 -9.52 -11.95
C ALA A 15 0.11 -8.86 -11.16
N ALA A 16 0.11 -8.97 -9.84
CA ALA A 16 -0.94 -8.41 -9.00
C ALA A 16 -0.64 -6.95 -8.61
N ALA A 17 -0.48 -6.08 -9.59
CA ALA A 17 -0.01 -4.72 -9.40
C ALA A 17 -1.14 -3.69 -9.37
N GLN A 18 -1.71 -3.44 -8.23
CA GLN A 18 -2.23 -2.09 -7.95
C GLN A 18 -1.24 -1.35 -7.07
N LEU A 19 -0.57 -0.38 -7.67
CA LEU A 19 0.49 0.41 -7.09
C LEU A 19 -0.08 1.43 -6.11
N GLN A 20 -0.06 1.11 -4.82
CA GLN A 20 -0.11 2.12 -3.78
C GLN A 20 1.25 2.19 -3.08
N GLN A 21 1.89 3.34 -3.26
CA GLN A 21 3.05 3.86 -2.53
C GLN A 21 4.27 2.92 -2.35
N ALA A 22 5.15 2.91 -3.34
CA ALA A 22 6.48 2.34 -3.21
C ALA A 22 7.42 3.31 -2.46
N HIS A 23 8.04 2.84 -1.38
CA HIS A 23 9.19 3.47 -0.75
C HIS A 23 10.40 2.59 -1.05
N ALA A 24 11.36 3.11 -1.80
CA ALA A 24 12.59 2.39 -2.14
C ALA A 24 13.84 3.04 -1.52
N GLN A 25 14.81 2.27 -1.11
CA GLN A 25 16.15 2.73 -0.68
C GLN A 25 17.27 1.85 -1.21
N ALA A 26 18.45 2.49 -1.39
CA ALA A 26 19.69 1.83 -1.76
C ALA A 26 20.47 1.30 -0.51
N PRO A 27 21.29 0.24 -0.65
CA PRO A 27 22.04 -0.34 0.46
C PRO A 27 23.26 0.49 0.86
N PRO A 28 23.75 0.35 2.10
CA PRO A 28 24.98 1.00 2.57
C PRO A 28 26.22 0.34 1.94
N GLN A 29 27.18 1.16 1.52
CA GLN A 29 28.47 0.69 1.01
C GLN A 29 29.30 0.06 2.13
N GLY A 30 29.68 -1.19 1.96
CA GLY A 30 30.68 -1.88 2.76
C GLY A 30 32.11 -1.60 2.25
N PRO A 31 33.18 -1.98 3.00
CA PRO A 31 34.56 -1.62 2.68
C PRO A 31 35.06 -2.26 1.39
N GLU A 32 35.94 -1.53 0.70
CA GLU A 32 36.55 -1.88 -0.60
C GLU A 32 37.14 -3.32 -0.65
N PRO A 33 36.88 -4.06 -1.71
CA PRO A 33 37.61 -5.30 -1.98
C PRO A 33 38.85 -5.06 -2.85
N LEU A 34 39.87 -5.83 -2.53
CA LEU A 34 41.13 -5.97 -3.26
C LEU A 34 40.91 -6.13 -4.77
N GLN A 35 41.79 -5.46 -5.53
CA GLN A 35 41.92 -5.56 -6.96
C GLN A 35 42.08 -7.01 -7.45
N THR A 36 41.08 -7.50 -8.17
CA THR A 36 41.22 -8.73 -8.96
C THR A 36 41.08 -8.38 -10.44
N GLN A 37 42.02 -8.85 -11.22
CA GLN A 37 42.22 -8.61 -12.64
C GLN A 37 40.93 -8.85 -13.46
N LEU A 38 40.61 -7.90 -14.32
CA LEU A 38 39.53 -7.97 -15.31
C LEU A 38 39.71 -9.18 -16.24
N PRO A 39 38.70 -9.99 -16.47
CA PRO A 39 38.67 -10.95 -17.59
C PRO A 39 38.51 -10.20 -18.92
N ALA A 40 39.15 -10.73 -19.97
CA ALA A 40 39.10 -10.20 -21.32
C ALA A 40 37.66 -10.03 -21.85
N PRO A 41 37.40 -9.04 -22.72
CA PRO A 41 36.06 -8.80 -23.26
C PRO A 41 35.54 -10.00 -24.03
N ALA A 42 34.33 -10.43 -23.71
CA ALA A 42 33.64 -11.52 -24.40
C ALA A 42 33.39 -11.15 -25.89
N PRO A 43 33.45 -12.10 -26.82
CA PRO A 43 33.20 -11.84 -28.23
C PRO A 43 31.76 -11.35 -28.43
N PRO A 44 31.50 -10.46 -29.43
CA PRO A 44 30.21 -9.89 -29.68
C PRO A 44 29.16 -11.00 -29.95
N ALA A 45 28.09 -10.98 -29.15
CA ALA A 45 26.98 -11.91 -29.32
C ALA A 45 26.37 -11.79 -30.70
N ARG A 46 26.22 -12.93 -31.40
CA ARG A 46 25.55 -13.02 -32.71
C ARG A 46 24.16 -12.40 -32.61
N ALA A 47 23.86 -11.48 -33.53
CA ALA A 47 22.54 -10.85 -33.65
C ALA A 47 21.45 -11.92 -33.77
N SER A 48 20.63 -12.05 -32.69
CA SER A 48 19.44 -12.88 -32.73
C SER A 48 18.39 -12.25 -33.65
N SER A 49 17.63 -13.08 -34.37
CA SER A 49 16.53 -12.66 -35.24
C SER A 49 15.53 -11.79 -34.48
N GLY A 50 14.83 -10.86 -35.15
CA GLY A 50 14.01 -9.81 -34.53
C GLY A 50 13.05 -10.26 -33.41
N LEU A 51 12.46 -11.45 -33.51
CA LEU A 51 11.61 -12.02 -32.45
C LEU A 51 12.42 -12.47 -31.22
N GLY A 52 13.64 -12.97 -31.37
CA GLY A 52 14.49 -13.36 -30.24
C GLY A 52 14.91 -12.17 -29.35
N ARG A 53 14.96 -10.94 -29.89
CA ARG A 53 15.24 -9.72 -29.14
C ARG A 53 14.11 -9.37 -28.16
N TRP A 54 12.87 -9.65 -28.52
CA TRP A 54 11.70 -9.38 -27.68
C TRP A 54 11.61 -10.28 -26.44
N PHE A 55 12.22 -11.47 -26.52
CA PHE A 55 12.26 -12.43 -25.42
C PHE A 55 13.60 -12.47 -24.68
N ASN A 56 14.56 -11.66 -25.10
CA ASN A 56 15.82 -11.52 -24.37
C ASN A 56 15.68 -10.39 -23.33
N PRO A 57 15.73 -10.70 -22.03
CA PRO A 57 15.49 -9.72 -20.97
C PRO A 57 16.47 -8.54 -20.95
N ALA A 58 17.72 -8.74 -21.42
CA ALA A 58 18.72 -7.68 -21.47
C ALA A 58 18.51 -6.72 -22.66
N THR A 59 17.70 -7.11 -23.65
CA THR A 59 17.49 -6.33 -24.88
C THR A 59 16.00 -6.17 -25.24
N ALA A 60 15.10 -6.73 -24.43
CA ALA A 60 13.67 -6.61 -24.65
C ALA A 60 13.22 -5.15 -24.50
N PRO A 61 12.41 -4.62 -25.43
CA PRO A 61 11.93 -3.25 -25.34
C PRO A 61 11.02 -3.03 -24.13
N PHE A 62 10.38 -4.08 -23.63
CA PHE A 62 9.54 -4.06 -22.44
C PHE A 62 9.34 -5.45 -21.86
N ILE A 63 8.94 -5.51 -20.59
CA ILE A 63 8.58 -6.74 -19.86
C ILE A 63 7.05 -6.79 -19.77
N PRO A 64 6.37 -7.74 -20.43
CA PRO A 64 4.93 -7.90 -20.28
C PRO A 64 4.63 -8.58 -18.94
N ILE A 65 4.02 -7.87 -18.01
CA ILE A 65 3.61 -8.39 -16.70
C ILE A 65 2.10 -8.67 -16.76
N PRO A 66 1.65 -9.93 -16.60
CA PRO A 66 0.22 -10.22 -16.48
C PRO A 66 -0.31 -9.63 -15.16
N GLU A 67 -1.45 -8.97 -15.21
CA GLU A 67 -2.14 -8.41 -14.04
C GLU A 67 -3.28 -9.33 -13.63
N ILE A 68 -3.25 -9.77 -12.38
CA ILE A 68 -4.36 -10.47 -11.73
C ILE A 68 -4.46 -9.89 -10.33
N ALA A 69 -5.51 -9.10 -10.08
CA ALA A 69 -5.78 -8.53 -8.78
C ALA A 69 -7.19 -8.95 -8.32
N THR A 70 -7.31 -9.26 -7.04
CA THR A 70 -8.59 -9.58 -6.42
C THR A 70 -8.62 -9.14 -4.97
N ASP A 71 -9.76 -8.66 -4.53
CA ASP A 71 -10.10 -8.45 -3.14
C ASP A 71 -11.63 -8.55 -2.95
N PRO A 72 -12.13 -8.72 -1.71
CA PRO A 72 -13.55 -8.89 -1.46
C PRO A 72 -14.43 -7.73 -1.91
N ASN A 73 -13.92 -6.50 -1.94
CA ASN A 73 -14.70 -5.31 -2.29
C ASN A 73 -14.67 -4.99 -3.78
N SER A 74 -13.49 -5.10 -4.41
CA SER A 74 -13.28 -4.66 -5.80
C SER A 74 -13.48 -5.75 -6.85
N GLY A 75 -13.70 -6.99 -6.40
CA GLY A 75 -13.81 -8.13 -7.30
C GLY A 75 -12.49 -8.49 -7.97
N THR A 76 -12.56 -9.04 -9.17
CA THR A 76 -11.37 -9.49 -9.90
C THR A 76 -11.04 -8.58 -11.06
N THR A 77 -9.78 -8.18 -11.15
CA THR A 77 -9.17 -7.47 -12.29
C THR A 77 -8.19 -8.38 -12.98
N VAL A 78 -8.27 -8.48 -14.30
CA VAL A 78 -7.28 -9.16 -15.13
C VAL A 78 -6.79 -8.21 -16.23
N GLY A 79 -5.51 -8.25 -16.51
CA GLY A 79 -4.91 -7.30 -17.47
C GLY A 79 -3.50 -7.66 -17.87
N ILE A 80 -2.84 -6.72 -18.52
CA ILE A 80 -1.43 -6.79 -18.89
C ILE A 80 -0.77 -5.43 -18.67
N ILE A 81 0.43 -5.46 -18.07
CA ILE A 81 1.24 -4.28 -17.79
C ILE A 81 2.56 -4.40 -18.58
N PRO A 82 2.65 -3.89 -19.81
CA PRO A 82 3.92 -3.74 -20.49
C PRO A 82 4.79 -2.72 -19.72
N THR A 83 5.92 -3.18 -19.21
CA THR A 83 6.79 -2.38 -18.35
C THR A 83 8.13 -2.12 -19.00
N TRP A 84 8.51 -0.85 -19.14
CA TRP A 84 9.82 -0.39 -19.58
C TRP A 84 10.63 0.04 -18.37
N LEU A 85 11.82 -0.57 -18.23
CA LEU A 85 12.80 -0.18 -17.23
C LEU A 85 13.88 0.65 -17.91
N GLN A 86 14.16 1.83 -17.39
CA GLN A 86 15.29 2.66 -17.82
C GLN A 86 16.34 2.65 -16.71
N THR A 87 17.55 2.20 -17.05
CA THR A 87 18.68 2.12 -16.14
C THR A 87 19.71 3.22 -16.49
N ASP A 88 20.51 3.59 -15.50
CA ASP A 88 21.66 4.46 -15.66
C ASP A 88 22.92 3.69 -16.10
N GLU A 89 24.08 4.36 -16.11
CA GLU A 89 25.37 3.78 -16.48
C GLU A 89 25.87 2.70 -15.49
N HIS A 90 25.28 2.64 -14.29
CA HIS A 90 25.58 1.67 -13.24
C HIS A 90 24.60 0.49 -13.20
N GLU A 91 23.69 0.39 -14.20
CA GLU A 91 22.58 -0.57 -14.27
C GLU A 91 21.51 -0.38 -13.18
N ASP A 92 21.51 0.76 -12.47
CA ASP A 92 20.47 1.10 -11.50
C ASP A 92 19.23 1.66 -12.20
N ILE A 93 18.06 1.19 -11.76
CA ILE A 93 16.78 1.65 -12.33
C ILE A 93 16.54 3.10 -11.90
N HIS A 94 16.55 4.03 -12.85
CA HIS A 94 16.24 5.43 -12.60
C HIS A 94 14.80 5.83 -13.03
N ARG A 95 14.14 5.02 -13.89
CA ARG A 95 12.74 5.24 -14.30
C ARG A 95 12.04 3.96 -14.69
N ILE A 96 10.75 3.89 -14.34
CA ILE A 96 9.84 2.82 -14.75
C ILE A 96 8.64 3.47 -15.44
N ILE A 97 8.28 2.97 -16.62
CA ILE A 97 7.07 3.34 -17.36
C ILE A 97 6.22 2.08 -17.50
N ALA A 98 5.02 2.06 -16.93
CA ALA A 98 4.19 0.87 -16.82
C ALA A 98 2.70 1.21 -17.09
N PRO A 99 2.29 1.44 -18.35
CA PRO A 99 0.87 1.49 -18.66
C PRO A 99 0.26 0.10 -18.52
N ASP A 100 -1.06 0.05 -18.36
CA ASP A 100 -1.80 -1.20 -18.42
C ASP A 100 -3.10 -1.09 -19.22
N VAL A 101 -3.61 -2.26 -19.60
CA VAL A 101 -4.96 -2.45 -20.09
C VAL A 101 -5.54 -3.62 -19.30
N MET A 102 -6.71 -3.40 -18.71
CA MET A 102 -7.32 -4.35 -17.80
C MET A 102 -8.82 -4.49 -18.03
N HIS A 103 -9.38 -5.54 -17.45
CA HIS A 103 -10.81 -5.73 -17.28
C HIS A 103 -11.11 -6.05 -15.82
N ASN A 104 -12.04 -5.29 -15.23
CA ASN A 104 -12.55 -5.54 -13.89
C ASN A 104 -14.00 -6.05 -13.95
N THR A 105 -14.34 -6.99 -13.06
CA THR A 105 -15.66 -7.64 -13.03
C THR A 105 -16.83 -6.67 -12.80
N TYR A 106 -16.61 -5.56 -12.09
CA TYR A 106 -17.66 -4.56 -11.80
C TYR A 106 -17.64 -3.38 -12.76
N PHE A 107 -16.45 -2.92 -13.17
CA PHE A 107 -16.27 -1.63 -13.83
C PHE A 107 -15.84 -1.72 -15.29
N GLY A 108 -15.79 -2.95 -15.86
CA GLY A 108 -15.48 -3.16 -17.27
C GLY A 108 -14.01 -2.95 -17.61
N TYR A 109 -13.73 -2.57 -18.85
CA TYR A 109 -12.39 -2.30 -19.33
C TYR A 109 -11.83 -1.01 -18.76
N GLY A 110 -10.52 -0.99 -18.57
CA GLY A 110 -9.80 0.16 -18.06
C GLY A 110 -8.39 0.25 -18.60
N VAL A 111 -7.83 1.45 -18.47
CA VAL A 111 -6.43 1.74 -18.77
C VAL A 111 -5.83 2.57 -17.66
N HIS A 112 -4.57 2.28 -17.29
CA HIS A 112 -3.77 3.15 -16.44
C HIS A 112 -2.45 3.49 -17.14
N GLY A 113 -1.94 4.67 -16.84
CA GLY A 113 -0.56 5.07 -17.13
C GLY A 113 0.19 5.28 -15.83
N ARG A 114 1.42 4.74 -15.71
CA ARG A 114 2.26 4.86 -14.52
C ARG A 114 3.68 5.23 -14.92
N ILE A 115 4.21 6.24 -14.26
CA ILE A 115 5.61 6.64 -14.38
C ILE A 115 6.17 6.79 -12.97
N TYR A 116 7.29 6.12 -12.71
CA TYR A 116 8.08 6.24 -11.49
C TYR A 116 9.47 6.70 -11.87
N ALA A 117 10.01 7.65 -11.15
CA ALA A 117 11.36 8.13 -11.35
C ALA A 117 12.11 8.21 -10.02
N TYR A 118 13.36 7.84 -10.08
CA TYR A 118 14.31 7.77 -8.98
C TYR A 118 15.56 8.56 -9.35
N PRO A 119 15.51 9.92 -9.30
CA PRO A 119 16.65 10.76 -9.64
C PRO A 119 17.87 10.50 -8.76
N SER A 120 17.64 10.03 -7.53
CA SER A 120 18.66 9.55 -6.60
C SER A 120 18.04 8.60 -5.58
N ALA A 121 18.86 7.93 -4.76
CA ALA A 121 18.40 7.12 -3.64
C ALA A 121 17.58 7.92 -2.60
N ASP A 122 17.81 9.24 -2.51
CA ASP A 122 17.16 10.16 -1.57
C ASP A 122 15.92 10.86 -2.14
N GLU A 123 15.67 10.72 -3.45
CA GLU A 123 14.57 11.37 -4.15
C GLU A 123 13.79 10.42 -5.06
N GLN A 124 12.49 10.51 -5.00
CA GLN A 124 11.59 9.84 -5.93
C GLN A 124 10.37 10.69 -6.25
N TRP A 125 9.83 10.49 -7.45
CA TRP A 125 8.51 10.98 -7.80
C TRP A 125 7.76 9.97 -8.67
N SER A 126 6.44 10.07 -8.64
CA SER A 126 5.58 9.22 -9.46
C SER A 126 4.35 9.97 -9.94
N ILE A 127 3.86 9.56 -11.10
CA ILE A 127 2.56 9.98 -11.65
C ILE A 127 1.85 8.72 -12.10
N THR A 128 0.61 8.56 -11.61
CA THR A 128 -0.29 7.48 -12.02
C THR A 128 -1.63 8.09 -12.40
N ALA A 129 -2.20 7.68 -13.53
CA ALA A 129 -3.53 8.10 -13.95
C ALA A 129 -4.27 6.90 -14.55
N GLY A 130 -5.54 6.74 -14.21
CA GLY A 130 -6.35 5.62 -14.65
C GLY A 130 -7.82 5.96 -14.84
N ILE A 131 -8.46 5.19 -15.73
CA ILE A 131 -9.89 5.28 -16.00
C ILE A 131 -10.42 3.90 -16.36
N LYS A 132 -11.60 3.55 -15.84
CA LYS A 132 -12.38 2.38 -16.28
C LYS A 132 -13.67 2.83 -16.98
N GLU A 133 -14.29 1.94 -17.71
CA GLU A 133 -15.54 2.25 -18.45
C GLU A 133 -16.62 2.82 -17.54
N ARG A 134 -16.71 2.28 -16.33
CA ARG A 134 -17.70 2.71 -15.34
C ARG A 134 -16.98 3.32 -14.14
N VAL A 135 -17.56 4.34 -13.58
CA VAL A 135 -17.27 4.98 -12.29
C VAL A 135 -15.80 5.35 -12.05
N GLU A 136 -14.92 4.36 -12.04
CA GLU A 136 -13.55 4.48 -11.54
C GLU A 136 -12.69 5.47 -12.32
N ARG A 137 -12.08 6.40 -11.60
CA ARG A 137 -11.13 7.40 -12.09
C ARG A 137 -10.05 7.58 -11.03
N SER A 138 -8.81 7.65 -11.44
CA SER A 138 -7.72 7.92 -10.51
C SER A 138 -6.66 8.81 -11.13
N PHE A 139 -6.10 9.70 -10.32
CA PHE A 139 -4.92 10.47 -10.63
C PHE A 139 -4.12 10.66 -9.34
N ILE A 140 -2.85 10.25 -9.34
CA ILE A 140 -1.96 10.37 -8.20
C ILE A 140 -0.63 10.91 -8.70
N ALA A 141 -0.20 12.05 -8.13
CA ALA A 141 1.15 12.58 -8.33
C ALA A 141 1.84 12.73 -6.96
N GLN A 142 3.06 12.22 -6.85
CA GLN A 142 3.80 12.20 -5.59
C GLN A 142 5.25 12.62 -5.80
N LEU A 143 5.81 13.31 -4.82
CA LEU A 143 7.22 13.65 -4.73
C LEU A 143 7.70 13.40 -3.30
N GLN A 144 8.89 12.83 -3.16
CA GLN A 144 9.58 12.65 -1.88
C GLN A 144 11.05 13.00 -2.03
N GLN A 145 11.57 13.80 -1.11
CA GLN A 145 12.98 14.20 -1.01
C GLN A 145 13.45 14.08 0.44
N GLY A 146 14.72 13.75 0.64
CA GLY A 146 15.28 13.56 1.98
C GLY A 146 14.82 12.25 2.65
N ARG A 147 14.54 11.20 1.87
CA ARG A 147 14.04 9.91 2.34
C ARG A 147 15.02 9.19 3.26
N LEU A 148 16.31 9.31 2.99
CA LEU A 148 17.38 8.70 3.77
C LEU A 148 17.66 9.42 5.11
N ARG A 149 17.01 10.59 5.30
CA ARG A 149 17.15 11.43 6.50
C ARG A 149 18.61 11.83 6.81
N GLU A 150 19.47 11.84 5.81
CA GLU A 150 20.86 12.31 5.91
C GLU A 150 20.94 13.83 5.98
N LYS A 151 19.98 14.51 5.33
CA LYS A 151 19.81 15.95 5.37
C LYS A 151 18.92 16.36 6.55
N ARG A 152 19.03 17.60 6.97
CA ARG A 152 18.23 18.16 8.08
C ARG A 152 16.72 18.15 7.79
N TRP A 153 16.31 18.24 6.51
CA TRP A 153 14.93 18.33 6.09
C TRP A 153 14.57 17.23 5.13
N SER A 154 13.35 16.73 5.28
CA SER A 154 12.68 15.85 4.33
C SER A 154 11.38 16.50 3.89
N ILE A 155 11.00 16.33 2.62
CA ILE A 155 9.77 16.87 2.07
C ILE A 155 9.04 15.75 1.33
N ALA A 156 7.71 15.65 1.54
CA ALA A 156 6.85 14.82 0.73
C ALA A 156 5.60 15.60 0.34
N THR A 157 5.17 15.46 -0.91
CA THR A 157 3.91 16.02 -1.39
C THR A 157 3.14 14.99 -2.18
N SER A 158 1.81 15.06 -2.13
CA SER A 158 0.94 14.26 -2.98
C SER A 158 -0.28 15.04 -3.42
N LEU A 159 -0.65 14.86 -4.68
CA LEU A 159 -1.92 15.30 -5.25
C LEU A 159 -2.67 14.04 -5.68
N VAL A 160 -3.87 13.86 -5.15
CA VAL A 160 -4.72 12.69 -5.41
C VAL A 160 -6.08 13.17 -5.87
N TYR A 161 -6.56 12.60 -6.96
CA TYR A 161 -7.97 12.56 -7.31
C TYR A 161 -8.35 11.10 -7.49
N ASP A 162 -9.39 10.67 -6.82
CA ASP A 162 -9.85 9.29 -6.85
C ASP A 162 -11.37 9.24 -6.81
N ARG A 163 -11.96 8.41 -7.67
CA ARG A 163 -13.37 8.09 -7.68
C ARG A 163 -13.52 6.58 -7.67
N ASP A 164 -13.80 6.05 -6.48
CA ASP A 164 -13.87 4.62 -6.17
C ASP A 164 -15.31 4.19 -5.95
N GLY A 165 -15.82 3.29 -6.78
CA GLY A 165 -17.15 2.69 -6.68
C GLY A 165 -17.18 1.40 -5.85
N THR A 166 -16.04 0.94 -5.30
CA THR A 166 -15.97 -0.32 -4.52
C THR A 166 -16.23 -0.14 -3.03
N SER A 167 -16.29 1.11 -2.56
CA SER A 167 -16.38 1.43 -1.13
C SER A 167 -17.63 0.82 -0.48
N ARG A 168 -17.43 0.24 0.72
CA ARG A 168 -18.48 -0.41 1.52
C ARG A 168 -18.60 0.24 2.88
N PHE A 169 -19.82 0.15 3.43
CA PHE A 169 -20.09 0.51 4.83
C PHE A 169 -21.13 -0.43 5.42
N PHE A 170 -20.91 -0.90 6.63
CA PHE A 170 -21.74 -1.89 7.33
C PHE A 170 -22.40 -1.33 8.59
N GLY A 171 -22.32 0.00 8.79
CA GLY A 171 -22.69 0.66 10.03
C GLY A 171 -21.50 0.86 10.97
N VAL A 172 -21.77 1.52 12.11
CA VAL A 172 -20.77 1.83 13.14
C VAL A 172 -20.78 0.75 14.22
N GLY A 173 -19.59 0.33 14.64
CA GLY A 173 -19.38 -0.60 15.75
C GLY A 173 -18.69 -1.90 15.38
N ASN A 174 -18.14 -2.53 16.42
CA ASN A 174 -17.36 -3.77 16.27
C ASN A 174 -18.20 -4.97 15.79
N ASP A 175 -19.48 -4.99 16.17
CA ASP A 175 -20.41 -6.08 15.88
C ASP A 175 -21.37 -5.72 14.73
N SER A 176 -21.02 -4.75 13.86
CA SER A 176 -21.84 -4.36 12.72
C SER A 176 -22.13 -5.59 11.83
N PRO A 177 -23.43 -5.92 11.57
CA PRO A 177 -23.78 -7.14 10.89
C PRO A 177 -23.44 -7.08 9.39
N ALA A 178 -22.98 -8.19 8.81
CA ALA A 178 -22.70 -8.28 7.38
C ALA A 178 -23.95 -8.00 6.51
N SER A 179 -25.14 -8.28 7.04
CA SER A 179 -26.42 -8.00 6.36
C SER A 179 -26.75 -6.50 6.21
N SER A 180 -26.02 -5.63 6.90
CA SER A 180 -26.13 -4.16 6.75
C SER A 180 -25.19 -3.61 5.69
N GLU A 181 -24.62 -4.46 4.84
CA GLU A 181 -23.74 -4.04 3.76
C GLU A 181 -24.40 -3.02 2.85
N THR A 182 -23.70 -1.90 2.66
CA THR A 182 -24.06 -0.87 1.70
C THR A 182 -22.86 -0.54 0.81
N ASN A 183 -23.16 0.00 -0.38
CA ASN A 183 -22.16 0.49 -1.31
C ASN A 183 -22.32 2.00 -1.50
N TYR A 184 -21.22 2.69 -1.69
CA TYR A 184 -21.18 4.08 -2.10
C TYR A 184 -20.01 4.34 -3.05
N THR A 185 -20.12 5.41 -3.83
CA THR A 185 -18.99 5.90 -4.62
C THR A 185 -18.30 7.00 -3.82
N ASN A 186 -17.02 6.78 -3.49
CA ASN A 186 -16.18 7.76 -2.82
C ASN A 186 -15.42 8.58 -3.88
N GLU A 187 -15.83 9.81 -4.12
CA GLU A 187 -15.09 10.73 -4.97
C GLU A 187 -14.30 11.70 -4.10
N GLN A 188 -12.99 11.75 -4.28
CA GLN A 188 -12.15 12.62 -3.46
C GLN A 188 -11.05 13.32 -4.26
N ALA A 189 -10.78 14.56 -3.87
CA ALA A 189 -9.58 15.29 -4.26
C ALA A 189 -8.80 15.67 -3.02
N SER A 190 -7.48 15.43 -2.99
CA SER A 190 -6.65 15.83 -1.87
C SER A 190 -5.28 16.34 -2.31
N LEU A 191 -4.82 17.37 -1.59
CA LEU A 191 -3.46 17.89 -1.67
C LEU A 191 -2.82 17.74 -0.30
N GLN A 192 -1.70 17.03 -0.22
CA GLN A 192 -0.93 16.88 1.01
C GLN A 192 0.48 17.42 0.83
N ALA A 193 0.93 18.14 1.83
CA ALA A 193 2.33 18.55 1.99
C ALA A 193 2.82 18.11 3.37
N GLN A 194 4.03 17.57 3.42
CA GLN A 194 4.65 17.07 4.62
C GLN A 194 6.09 17.54 4.68
N VAL A 195 6.49 18.05 5.85
CA VAL A 195 7.86 18.46 6.13
C VAL A 195 8.36 17.72 7.36
N GLY A 196 9.50 17.08 7.24
CA GLY A 196 10.20 16.40 8.32
C GLY A 196 11.47 17.14 8.74
N LEU A 197 11.62 17.39 10.04
CA LEU A 197 12.86 17.84 10.65
C LEU A 197 13.60 16.62 11.18
N ASN A 198 14.72 16.27 10.55
CA ASN A 198 15.55 15.11 10.90
C ASN A 198 16.55 15.50 12.00
N PHE A 199 16.40 14.93 13.18
CA PHE A 199 17.39 15.10 14.26
C PHE A 199 18.62 14.22 14.00
N ASN A 200 18.39 13.03 13.44
CA ASN A 200 19.35 12.07 12.92
C ASN A 200 18.63 11.09 11.98
N ARG A 201 19.30 10.03 11.50
CA ARG A 201 18.68 9.04 10.61
C ARG A 201 17.48 8.31 11.23
N ALA A 202 17.46 8.16 12.56
CA ALA A 202 16.41 7.42 13.26
C ALA A 202 15.24 8.30 13.71
N TRP A 203 15.48 9.56 14.08
CA TRP A 203 14.45 10.42 14.68
C TRP A 203 14.09 11.60 13.79
N GLN A 204 12.78 11.76 13.57
CA GLN A 204 12.21 12.86 12.80
C GLN A 204 10.98 13.44 13.50
N LEU A 205 10.88 14.76 13.53
CA LEU A 205 9.62 15.48 13.79
C LEU A 205 8.99 15.81 12.44
N GLN A 206 7.74 15.40 12.24
CA GLN A 206 7.05 15.54 10.97
C GLN A 206 5.79 16.38 11.15
N TYR A 207 5.58 17.33 10.24
CA TYR A 207 4.36 18.11 10.14
C TYR A 207 3.70 17.84 8.79
N THR A 208 2.41 17.52 8.81
CA THR A 208 1.61 17.24 7.62
C THR A 208 0.41 18.16 7.58
N VAL A 209 0.21 18.80 6.44
CA VAL A 209 -1.03 19.49 6.07
C VAL A 209 -1.68 18.72 4.94
N ARG A 210 -2.96 18.38 5.07
CA ARG A 210 -3.74 17.73 4.02
C ARG A 210 -5.08 18.42 3.85
N MET A 211 -5.28 19.05 2.69
CA MET A 211 -6.59 19.50 2.23
C MET A 211 -7.29 18.38 1.47
N ARG A 212 -8.54 18.11 1.82
CA ARG A 212 -9.33 17.03 1.23
C ARG A 212 -10.75 17.52 0.97
N ILE A 213 -11.26 17.23 -0.23
CA ILE A 213 -12.67 17.37 -0.59
C ILE A 213 -13.16 15.95 -0.86
N VAL A 214 -14.19 15.53 -0.15
CA VAL A 214 -14.80 14.19 -0.28
C VAL A 214 -16.25 14.39 -0.66
N ASP A 215 -16.68 13.72 -1.72
CA ASP A 215 -18.06 13.67 -2.15
C ASP A 215 -18.54 12.22 -2.15
N ILE A 216 -19.53 11.93 -1.33
CA ILE A 216 -20.12 10.60 -1.21
C ILE A 216 -21.33 10.54 -2.14
N LEU A 217 -21.18 9.77 -3.19
CA LEU A 217 -22.19 9.56 -4.23
C LEU A 217 -22.89 8.20 -4.05
N PRO A 218 -24.07 8.00 -4.64
CA PRO A 218 -24.78 6.74 -4.59
C PRO A 218 -23.93 5.55 -5.02
N GLY A 219 -24.20 4.39 -4.39
CA GLY A 219 -23.58 3.12 -4.75
C GLY A 219 -23.95 2.67 -6.15
N THR A 220 -23.02 2.03 -6.84
CA THR A 220 -23.19 1.62 -8.26
C THR A 220 -23.09 0.10 -8.44
N LEU A 221 -22.81 -0.65 -7.39
CA LEU A 221 -22.67 -2.11 -7.47
C LEU A 221 -24.04 -2.78 -7.46
N PRO A 222 -24.26 -3.71 -8.38
CA PRO A 222 -25.54 -4.40 -8.47
C PRO A 222 -25.78 -5.31 -7.25
N GLY A 223 -26.99 -5.30 -6.72
CA GLY A 223 -27.41 -6.18 -5.62
C GLY A 223 -27.02 -5.70 -4.23
N ILE A 224 -26.30 -4.58 -4.09
CA ILE A 224 -25.94 -3.98 -2.80
C ILE A 224 -26.65 -2.63 -2.69
N PRO A 225 -27.44 -2.39 -1.61
CA PRO A 225 -28.13 -1.11 -1.45
C PRO A 225 -27.14 0.04 -1.32
N SER A 226 -27.56 1.21 -1.82
CA SER A 226 -26.78 2.44 -1.64
C SER A 226 -26.78 2.89 -0.19
N ILE A 227 -25.69 3.54 0.25
CA ILE A 227 -25.49 3.90 1.67
C ILE A 227 -26.61 4.80 2.21
N GLU A 228 -27.06 5.77 1.42
CA GLU A 228 -28.14 6.68 1.81
C GLU A 228 -29.51 5.99 1.96
N ALA A 229 -29.71 4.82 1.36
CA ALA A 229 -30.95 4.06 1.51
C ALA A 229 -31.07 3.38 2.88
N ILE A 230 -29.95 3.04 3.52
CA ILE A 230 -29.90 2.36 4.81
C ILE A 230 -29.51 3.32 5.92
N PHE A 231 -28.64 4.29 5.65
CA PHE A 231 -28.09 5.24 6.60
C PHE A 231 -28.29 6.70 6.15
N PRO A 232 -29.55 7.19 6.00
CA PRO A 232 -29.83 8.51 5.41
C PRO A 232 -29.29 9.70 6.23
N ASP A 233 -29.17 9.54 7.56
CA ASP A 233 -28.75 10.59 8.48
C ASP A 233 -27.26 10.49 8.88
N LEU A 234 -26.47 9.70 8.13
CA LEU A 234 -25.06 9.46 8.45
C LEU A 234 -24.25 10.75 8.19
N PRO A 235 -23.50 11.28 9.19
CA PRO A 235 -22.67 12.47 8.98
C PRO A 235 -21.61 12.23 7.90
N GLY A 236 -21.47 13.17 6.97
CA GLY A 236 -20.49 13.10 5.90
C GLY A 236 -21.00 12.50 4.59
N LEU A 237 -22.31 12.26 4.45
CA LEU A 237 -22.94 12.07 3.14
C LEU A 237 -22.88 13.38 2.33
N GLY A 238 -22.78 13.27 1.00
CA GLY A 238 -22.56 14.41 0.10
C GLY A 238 -21.16 14.99 0.25
N THR A 239 -21.01 16.28 -0.06
CA THR A 239 -19.71 16.94 -0.16
C THR A 239 -19.22 17.45 1.21
N THR A 240 -18.05 17.03 1.63
CA THR A 240 -17.37 17.48 2.85
C THR A 240 -15.96 18.00 2.52
N LYS A 241 -15.55 19.09 3.16
CA LYS A 241 -14.19 19.63 3.07
C LYS A 241 -13.46 19.43 4.39
N ALA A 242 -12.20 19.05 4.35
CA ALA A 242 -11.39 18.87 5.54
C ALA A 242 -9.97 19.38 5.33
N LEU A 243 -9.47 20.16 6.27
CA LEU A 243 -8.07 20.59 6.35
C LEU A 243 -7.44 19.97 7.60
N LEU A 244 -6.69 18.88 7.41
CA LEU A 244 -5.98 18.20 8.49
C LEU A 244 -4.61 18.85 8.70
N ASN A 245 -4.32 19.16 9.97
CA ASN A 245 -3.00 19.51 10.47
C ASN A 245 -2.56 18.43 11.45
N ARG A 246 -1.44 17.76 11.18
CA ARG A 246 -0.93 16.65 11.97
C ARG A 246 0.54 16.85 12.30
N LEU A 247 0.88 16.64 13.56
CA LEU A 247 2.25 16.47 14.02
C LEU A 247 2.51 15.01 14.31
N ALA A 248 3.70 14.52 13.95
CA ALA A 248 4.14 13.17 14.27
C ALA A 248 5.61 13.15 14.69
N ILE A 249 5.91 12.24 15.61
CA ILE A 249 7.27 11.84 15.95
C ILE A 249 7.49 10.48 15.30
N VAL A 250 8.51 10.38 14.47
CA VAL A 250 8.89 9.16 13.75
C VAL A 250 10.21 8.66 14.28
N TYR A 251 10.24 7.39 14.68
CA TYR A 251 11.44 6.63 14.99
C TYR A 251 11.58 5.49 14.00
N ASP A 252 12.69 5.43 13.25
CA ASP A 252 12.88 4.44 12.20
C ASP A 252 14.33 3.97 12.16
N THR A 253 14.51 2.68 12.43
CA THR A 253 15.80 1.97 12.45
C THR A 253 15.78 0.76 11.51
N ARG A 254 14.84 0.69 10.60
CA ARG A 254 14.76 -0.40 9.62
C ARG A 254 16.02 -0.46 8.77
N ASP A 255 16.48 -1.67 8.48
CA ASP A 255 17.63 -1.94 7.61
C ASP A 255 17.31 -1.70 6.13
N ASP A 256 16.04 -1.83 5.75
CA ASP A 256 15.53 -1.59 4.39
C ASP A 256 14.11 -1.02 4.49
N LEU A 257 13.77 0.00 3.69
CA LEU A 257 12.44 0.61 3.72
C LEU A 257 11.40 -0.20 2.92
N THR A 258 11.85 -1.01 1.97
CA THR A 258 10.96 -1.80 1.09
C THR A 258 10.71 -3.20 1.63
N ALA A 259 11.77 -3.87 2.05
CA ALA A 259 11.73 -5.25 2.53
C ALA A 259 12.52 -5.42 3.84
N PRO A 260 12.08 -4.77 4.93
CA PRO A 260 12.80 -4.77 6.19
C PRO A 260 12.87 -6.17 6.81
N ARG A 261 14.04 -6.49 7.37
CA ARG A 261 14.31 -7.73 8.09
C ARG A 261 14.71 -7.50 9.54
N THR A 262 15.23 -6.30 9.84
CA THR A 262 15.60 -5.89 11.19
C THR A 262 15.22 -4.44 11.45
N GLY A 263 15.11 -4.08 12.72
CA GLY A 263 14.81 -2.74 13.15
C GLY A 263 13.34 -2.50 13.43
N ALA A 264 12.97 -1.26 13.55
CA ALA A 264 11.60 -0.85 13.87
C ALA A 264 11.27 0.51 13.24
N GLU A 265 10.00 0.72 12.94
CA GLU A 265 9.42 2.03 12.67
C GLU A 265 8.28 2.27 13.66
N TRP A 266 8.28 3.43 14.30
CA TRP A 266 7.21 3.90 15.16
C TRP A 266 6.81 5.30 14.75
N VAL A 267 5.52 5.50 14.53
CA VAL A 267 4.92 6.81 14.23
C VAL A 267 3.90 7.12 15.30
N MET A 268 4.18 8.11 16.14
CA MET A 268 3.23 8.65 17.12
C MET A 268 2.75 9.99 16.58
N TYR A 269 1.44 10.17 16.48
CA TYR A 269 0.87 11.37 15.87
C TYR A 269 -0.33 11.92 16.63
N ALA A 270 -0.55 13.23 16.46
CA ALA A 270 -1.78 13.91 16.83
C ALA A 270 -2.13 14.97 15.78
N GLY A 271 -3.42 15.18 15.56
CA GLY A 271 -3.87 16.11 14.54
C GLY A 271 -5.28 16.63 14.79
N VAL A 272 -5.60 17.70 14.06
CA VAL A 272 -6.93 18.30 14.02
C VAL A 272 -7.32 18.54 12.57
N ALA A 273 -8.52 18.16 12.21
CA ALA A 273 -9.14 18.44 10.92
C ALA A 273 -10.26 19.46 11.10
N ASN A 274 -10.20 20.56 10.34
CA ASN A 274 -11.18 21.64 10.31
C ASN A 274 -12.02 21.56 9.03
N GLN A 275 -13.16 22.29 8.99
CA GLN A 275 -14.13 22.26 7.86
C GLN A 275 -13.68 23.01 6.59
N GLY A 276 -12.40 23.03 6.25
CA GLY A 276 -11.88 23.57 5.01
C GLY A 276 -10.88 24.71 5.19
N GLY A 277 -10.94 25.48 6.26
CA GLY A 277 -9.98 26.52 6.62
C GLY A 277 -9.35 26.30 8.00
N LEU A 278 -8.20 26.93 8.27
CA LEU A 278 -7.49 26.80 9.54
C LEU A 278 -8.28 27.35 10.74
N LEU A 279 -9.17 28.31 10.51
CA LEU A 279 -9.98 28.98 11.52
C LEU A 279 -11.43 28.50 11.55
N ASP A 280 -11.78 27.51 10.71
CA ASP A 280 -13.10 26.93 10.69
C ASP A 280 -13.29 25.96 11.86
N ASP A 281 -14.54 25.60 12.10
CA ASP A 281 -14.88 24.63 13.15
C ASP A 281 -14.17 23.28 12.93
N SER A 282 -13.80 22.65 14.02
CA SER A 282 -13.17 21.33 14.01
C SER A 282 -14.18 20.26 13.61
N LEU A 283 -13.87 19.49 12.55
CA LEU A 283 -14.60 18.27 12.20
C LEU A 283 -14.26 17.13 13.15
N TYR A 284 -12.97 16.94 13.41
CA TYR A 284 -12.47 15.92 14.31
C TYR A 284 -11.04 16.21 14.74
N SER A 285 -10.64 15.64 15.85
CA SER A 285 -9.24 15.50 16.24
C SER A 285 -8.86 14.02 16.31
N GLU A 286 -7.59 13.74 16.15
CA GLU A 286 -7.06 12.37 16.16
C GLU A 286 -5.76 12.30 16.91
N ALA A 287 -5.50 11.14 17.50
CA ALA A 287 -4.20 10.75 18.01
C ALA A 287 -3.98 9.26 17.74
N GLY A 288 -2.74 8.86 17.56
CA GLY A 288 -2.50 7.46 17.31
C GLY A 288 -1.04 7.06 17.36
N VAL A 289 -0.85 5.75 17.31
CA VAL A 289 0.45 5.10 17.24
C VAL A 289 0.35 4.02 16.17
N ASP A 290 1.33 3.99 15.26
CA ASP A 290 1.55 2.92 14.28
C ASP A 290 2.97 2.41 14.47
N GLY A 291 3.15 1.13 14.75
CA GLY A 291 4.44 0.54 15.04
C GLY A 291 4.68 -0.73 14.25
N ARG A 292 5.87 -0.83 13.66
CA ARG A 292 6.34 -1.99 12.89
C ARG A 292 7.69 -2.41 13.44
N MET A 293 7.85 -3.71 13.68
CA MET A 293 9.08 -4.27 14.24
C MET A 293 9.48 -5.51 13.45
N PHE A 294 10.78 -5.65 13.23
CA PHE A 294 11.35 -6.70 12.40
C PHE A 294 12.53 -7.35 13.11
N TRP A 295 12.57 -8.68 13.11
CA TRP A 295 13.66 -9.46 13.67
C TRP A 295 14.09 -10.53 12.67
N THR A 296 15.38 -10.59 12.41
CA THR A 296 15.98 -11.71 11.68
C THR A 296 16.12 -12.91 12.61
N LEU A 297 15.38 -13.99 12.36
CA LEU A 297 15.46 -15.24 13.12
C LEU A 297 16.49 -16.20 12.54
N GLY A 298 16.89 -16.00 11.29
CA GLY A 298 17.85 -16.83 10.59
C GLY A 298 18.21 -16.25 9.21
N ARG A 299 19.03 -16.94 8.44
CA ARG A 299 19.50 -16.46 7.12
C ARG A 299 18.36 -16.20 6.15
N SER A 300 17.29 -16.98 6.22
CA SER A 300 16.13 -16.93 5.32
C SER A 300 14.81 -16.62 6.01
N THR A 301 14.82 -16.40 7.34
CA THR A 301 13.61 -16.23 8.13
C THR A 301 13.66 -14.89 8.86
N SER A 302 12.57 -14.14 8.79
CA SER A 302 12.35 -12.94 9.62
C SER A 302 10.94 -12.94 10.20
N LEU A 303 10.79 -12.32 11.36
CA LEU A 303 9.51 -12.04 12.00
C LEU A 303 9.19 -10.57 11.80
N ALA A 304 7.99 -10.28 11.34
CA ALA A 304 7.45 -8.93 11.25
C ALA A 304 6.21 -8.81 12.15
N VAL A 305 6.15 -7.75 12.92
CA VAL A 305 5.02 -7.42 13.80
C VAL A 305 4.59 -6.00 13.51
N HIS A 306 3.30 -5.81 13.34
CA HIS A 306 2.66 -4.51 13.21
C HIS A 306 1.65 -4.33 14.33
N THR A 307 1.51 -3.13 14.85
CA THR A 307 0.45 -2.74 15.77
C THR A 307 0.04 -1.30 15.53
N ALA A 308 -1.25 -1.04 15.55
CA ALA A 308 -1.77 0.31 15.43
C ALA A 308 -2.90 0.56 16.43
N LEU A 309 -2.90 1.76 16.97
CA LEU A 309 -3.98 2.30 17.79
C LEU A 309 -4.32 3.68 17.25
N ARG A 310 -5.59 3.91 16.93
CA ARG A 310 -6.11 5.22 16.58
C ARG A 310 -7.22 5.61 17.53
N TYR A 311 -7.17 6.84 18.00
CA TYR A 311 -8.14 7.43 18.90
C TYR A 311 -8.70 8.73 18.31
N LEU A 312 -10.02 8.82 18.21
CA LEU A 312 -10.76 10.01 17.81
C LEU A 312 -11.62 10.49 19.00
N PRO A 313 -11.27 11.59 19.62
CA PRO A 313 -12.12 12.21 20.65
C PRO A 313 -13.55 12.44 20.15
N ARG A 314 -14.51 12.43 21.06
CA ARG A 314 -15.91 12.56 20.71
C ARG A 314 -16.21 13.90 20.04
N THR A 315 -16.89 13.82 18.88
CA THR A 315 -17.45 14.96 18.15
C THR A 315 -18.77 14.52 17.51
N ASP A 316 -19.76 15.39 17.48
CA ASP A 316 -21.09 15.06 16.93
C ASP A 316 -21.11 15.18 15.39
N GLN A 317 -20.07 15.75 14.80
CA GLN A 317 -19.97 16.00 13.35
C GLN A 317 -18.93 15.12 12.64
N LEU A 318 -18.42 14.07 13.29
CA LEU A 318 -17.42 13.19 12.69
C LEU A 318 -17.97 12.54 11.42
N PRO A 319 -17.44 12.86 10.23
CA PRO A 319 -17.87 12.20 9.02
C PRO A 319 -17.55 10.71 9.05
N PHE A 320 -18.45 9.86 8.55
CA PHE A 320 -18.26 8.40 8.59
C PHE A 320 -17.01 7.94 7.84
N TRP A 321 -16.63 8.63 6.75
CA TRP A 321 -15.41 8.35 5.98
C TRP A 321 -14.11 8.70 6.74
N ALA A 322 -14.21 9.42 7.88
CA ALA A 322 -13.07 9.71 8.76
C ALA A 322 -12.97 8.75 9.95
N LEU A 323 -13.92 7.85 10.14
CA LEU A 323 -13.88 6.81 11.18
C LEU A 323 -12.59 5.98 11.08
N SER A 324 -12.25 5.34 12.19
CA SER A 324 -11.20 4.34 12.24
C SER A 324 -11.76 3.01 11.79
N CYS A 325 -11.22 2.45 10.69
CA CYS A 325 -11.72 1.19 10.15
C CYS A 325 -10.66 0.09 10.20
N ILE A 326 -11.10 -1.16 10.31
CA ILE A 326 -10.29 -2.35 10.15
C ILE A 326 -10.93 -3.26 9.08
N GLY A 327 -10.10 -4.01 8.38
CA GLY A 327 -10.46 -4.83 7.24
C GLY A 327 -9.57 -4.53 6.04
N GLY A 328 -9.45 -5.48 5.12
CA GLY A 328 -8.55 -5.33 3.97
C GLY A 328 -7.11 -5.73 4.29
N GLN A 329 -6.23 -5.35 3.41
CA GLN A 329 -4.87 -5.87 3.33
C GLN A 329 -3.77 -4.92 3.79
N GLN A 330 -4.01 -3.63 3.82
CA GLN A 330 -2.97 -2.62 4.04
C GLN A 330 -3.25 -1.73 5.25
N SER A 331 -2.15 -1.27 5.86
CA SER A 331 -2.17 -0.30 6.96
C SER A 331 -1.99 1.12 6.41
N GLU A 332 -2.85 2.03 6.87
CA GLU A 332 -2.74 3.46 6.61
C GLU A 332 -2.68 4.24 7.92
N ILE A 333 -1.66 5.08 8.09
CA ILE A 333 -1.53 5.92 9.28
C ILE A 333 -2.71 6.89 9.36
N GLY A 334 -3.52 6.73 10.40
CA GLY A 334 -4.75 7.50 10.58
C GLY A 334 -5.87 7.12 9.59
N GLY A 335 -5.96 5.85 9.23
CA GLY A 335 -6.95 5.31 8.31
C GLY A 335 -7.29 3.85 8.60
N THR A 336 -7.40 3.08 7.54
CA THR A 336 -7.74 1.64 7.59
C THR A 336 -6.55 0.81 8.04
N GLN A 337 -6.82 -0.24 8.84
CA GLN A 337 -5.82 -1.18 9.33
C GLN A 337 -6.09 -2.59 8.82
N PRO A 338 -5.03 -3.40 8.57
CA PRO A 338 -5.20 -4.72 7.98
C PRO A 338 -5.95 -5.68 8.90
N LEU A 339 -6.83 -6.45 8.30
CA LEU A 339 -7.50 -7.61 8.88
C LEU A 339 -7.89 -8.53 7.71
N ARG A 340 -6.93 -9.29 7.20
CA ARG A 340 -6.94 -9.96 5.88
C ARG A 340 -7.88 -11.16 5.74
N GLY A 341 -8.88 -11.28 6.59
CA GLY A 341 -10.00 -12.21 6.44
C GLY A 341 -11.31 -11.50 6.14
N TYR A 342 -11.27 -10.17 5.94
CA TYR A 342 -12.42 -9.31 5.72
C TYR A 342 -12.13 -8.27 4.65
N GLY A 343 -13.16 -7.80 3.95
CA GLY A 343 -13.04 -6.71 3.00
C GLY A 343 -12.60 -5.38 3.65
N ALA A 344 -12.09 -4.47 2.86
CA ALA A 344 -11.66 -3.15 3.32
C ALA A 344 -12.81 -2.39 3.99
N GLY A 345 -12.56 -1.83 5.17
CA GLY A 345 -13.56 -1.06 5.92
C GLY A 345 -14.71 -1.89 6.51
N ARG A 346 -14.50 -3.20 6.75
CA ARG A 346 -15.58 -4.08 7.24
C ARG A 346 -16.12 -3.67 8.61
N PHE A 347 -15.27 -3.20 9.51
CA PHE A 347 -15.65 -2.71 10.82
C PHE A 347 -15.11 -1.30 11.02
N CYS A 348 -15.98 -0.35 11.31
CA CYS A 348 -15.65 1.05 11.50
C CYS A 348 -16.26 1.60 12.79
N ASP A 349 -15.47 2.36 13.55
CA ASP A 349 -15.92 3.10 14.72
C ASP A 349 -14.96 4.29 14.95
N ARG A 350 -15.12 5.04 16.00
CA ARG A 350 -14.23 6.16 16.35
C ARG A 350 -12.80 5.71 16.53
N ASN A 351 -12.60 4.65 17.28
CA ASN A 351 -11.27 4.17 17.64
C ASN A 351 -11.04 2.79 17.05
N SER A 352 -9.79 2.47 16.77
CA SER A 352 -9.39 1.14 16.32
C SER A 352 -8.11 0.69 17.01
N PHE A 353 -8.03 -0.60 17.24
CA PHE A 353 -6.81 -1.32 17.57
C PHE A 353 -6.63 -2.44 16.56
N SER A 354 -5.42 -2.62 16.08
CA SER A 354 -5.03 -3.74 15.24
C SER A 354 -3.63 -4.24 15.59
N ALA A 355 -3.40 -5.53 15.38
CA ALA A 355 -2.07 -6.10 15.42
C ALA A 355 -1.97 -7.25 14.41
N SER A 356 -0.81 -7.36 13.78
CA SER A 356 -0.48 -8.38 12.79
C SER A 356 0.88 -8.99 13.10
N VAL A 357 1.00 -10.29 12.93
CA VAL A 357 2.27 -11.02 13.06
C VAL A 357 2.47 -11.84 11.81
N GLU A 358 3.62 -11.68 11.15
CA GLU A 358 4.03 -12.43 9.97
C GLU A 358 5.36 -13.13 10.19
N LEU A 359 5.42 -14.41 9.89
CA LEU A 359 6.69 -15.13 9.77
C LEU A 359 7.07 -15.18 8.28
N ARG A 360 8.06 -14.38 7.87
CA ARG A 360 8.52 -14.27 6.49
C ARG A 360 9.65 -15.27 6.26
N GLN A 361 9.37 -16.33 5.52
CA GLN A 361 10.30 -17.38 5.19
C GLN A 361 10.65 -17.36 3.72
N ARG A 362 11.89 -16.99 3.37
CA ARG A 362 12.38 -17.14 2.01
C ARG A 362 12.56 -18.63 1.71
N ILE A 363 11.83 -19.11 0.70
CA ILE A 363 11.82 -20.51 0.29
C ILE A 363 12.62 -20.74 -0.98
N TRP A 364 12.78 -19.71 -1.82
CA TRP A 364 13.51 -19.81 -3.08
C TRP A 364 14.11 -18.47 -3.47
N SER A 365 15.29 -18.51 -4.13
CA SER A 365 15.94 -17.35 -4.76
C SER A 365 16.18 -17.65 -6.24
N LEU A 366 15.77 -16.72 -7.08
CA LEU A 366 15.81 -16.86 -8.53
C LEU A 366 16.51 -15.64 -9.14
N HIS A 367 17.22 -15.84 -10.25
CA HIS A 367 17.67 -14.74 -11.09
C HIS A 367 16.73 -14.65 -12.29
N ILE A 368 16.04 -13.52 -12.43
CA ILE A 368 15.12 -13.26 -13.51
C ILE A 368 15.51 -11.94 -14.16
N PHE A 369 15.85 -11.94 -15.44
CA PHE A 369 16.18 -10.76 -16.21
C PHE A 369 17.26 -9.87 -15.56
N ALA A 370 18.39 -10.40 -15.19
CA ALA A 370 19.44 -9.69 -14.47
C ALA A 370 19.02 -9.18 -13.05
N THR A 371 17.83 -9.49 -12.60
CA THR A 371 17.33 -9.10 -11.27
C THR A 371 17.26 -10.31 -10.35
N HIS A 372 17.72 -10.14 -9.09
CA HIS A 372 17.57 -11.14 -8.06
C HIS A 372 16.14 -11.06 -7.48
N ALA A 373 15.41 -12.17 -7.51
CA ALA A 373 14.07 -12.26 -6.94
C ALA A 373 14.01 -13.40 -5.92
N ASP A 374 13.44 -13.09 -4.76
CA ASP A 374 13.17 -14.03 -3.70
C ASP A 374 11.68 -14.41 -3.67
N LEU A 375 11.37 -15.67 -3.47
CA LEU A 375 10.03 -16.15 -3.15
C LEU A 375 9.94 -16.42 -1.66
N GLU A 376 8.98 -15.78 -1.00
CA GLU A 376 8.73 -15.94 0.44
C GLU A 376 7.37 -16.59 0.67
N LEU A 377 7.33 -17.46 1.68
CA LEU A 377 6.12 -17.99 2.30
C LEU A 377 5.89 -17.25 3.61
N THR A 378 4.67 -16.74 3.82
CA THR A 378 4.38 -15.85 4.93
C THR A 378 3.10 -16.27 5.65
N PRO A 379 3.14 -17.24 6.56
CA PRO A 379 2.04 -17.44 7.49
C PRO A 379 1.87 -16.22 8.38
N PHE A 380 0.59 -15.85 8.63
CA PHE A 380 0.27 -14.66 9.41
C PHE A 380 -0.96 -14.84 10.31
N VAL A 381 -1.03 -13.99 11.31
CA VAL A 381 -2.20 -13.81 12.17
C VAL A 381 -2.47 -12.32 12.30
N ASP A 382 -3.71 -11.91 12.00
CA ASP A 382 -4.19 -10.56 12.22
C ASP A 382 -5.27 -10.57 13.31
N VAL A 383 -5.24 -9.55 14.16
CA VAL A 383 -6.30 -9.30 15.14
C VAL A 383 -6.64 -7.82 15.12
N GLY A 384 -7.90 -7.50 15.33
CA GLY A 384 -8.30 -6.11 15.39
C GLY A 384 -9.68 -5.91 15.99
N ARG A 385 -9.93 -4.68 16.36
CA ARG A 385 -11.17 -4.24 16.96
C ARG A 385 -11.39 -2.76 16.69
N VAL A 386 -12.66 -2.37 16.54
CA VAL A 386 -13.08 -0.97 16.63
C VAL A 386 -13.90 -0.75 17.90
N PHE A 387 -13.96 0.48 18.42
CA PHE A 387 -14.66 0.78 19.66
C PHE A 387 -14.98 2.27 19.79
N GLU A 388 -16.12 2.58 20.49
CA GLU A 388 -16.59 3.95 20.63
C GLU A 388 -15.78 4.77 21.64
N GLY A 389 -15.46 4.22 22.80
CA GLY A 389 -14.88 4.97 23.92
C GLY A 389 -13.78 4.22 24.66
N THR A 390 -13.07 4.95 25.51
CA THR A 390 -11.95 4.43 26.32
C THR A 390 -12.38 3.51 27.47
N GLY A 391 -13.68 3.41 27.75
CA GLY A 391 -14.22 2.52 28.81
C GLY A 391 -14.14 1.04 28.50
N THR A 392 -13.85 0.68 27.26
CA THR A 392 -13.71 -0.72 26.84
C THR A 392 -12.24 -1.01 26.52
N TRP A 393 -11.68 -2.04 27.16
CA TRP A 393 -10.28 -2.41 26.94
C TRP A 393 -10.07 -2.86 25.48
N PRO A 394 -9.11 -2.31 24.73
CA PRO A 394 -8.96 -2.57 23.29
C PRO A 394 -8.59 -4.01 22.94
N LEU A 395 -8.17 -4.82 23.89
CA LEU A 395 -7.78 -6.23 23.66
C LEU A 395 -8.92 -7.23 23.93
N THR A 396 -10.15 -6.76 24.11
CA THR A 396 -11.32 -7.65 24.25
C THR A 396 -12.11 -7.71 22.95
N GLN A 397 -12.91 -8.76 22.73
CA GLN A 397 -13.79 -8.91 21.55
C GLN A 397 -13.05 -8.68 20.19
N LEU A 398 -11.82 -9.18 20.09
CA LEU A 398 -11.02 -9.06 18.87
C LEU A 398 -11.56 -9.94 17.76
N HIS A 399 -11.72 -9.38 16.57
CA HIS A 399 -11.79 -10.14 15.35
C HIS A 399 -10.42 -10.76 15.09
N LYS A 400 -10.41 -12.02 14.62
CA LYS A 400 -9.18 -12.81 14.43
C LYS A 400 -9.16 -13.38 13.02
N VAL A 401 -7.99 -13.35 12.42
CA VAL A 401 -7.73 -13.94 11.11
C VAL A 401 -6.45 -14.75 11.19
N GLY A 402 -6.47 -15.94 10.60
CA GLY A 402 -5.27 -16.72 10.33
C GLY A 402 -5.12 -16.88 8.83
N GLY A 403 -3.89 -16.85 8.32
CA GLY A 403 -3.71 -16.91 6.89
C GLY A 403 -2.30 -17.29 6.46
N ILE A 404 -2.12 -17.35 5.15
CA ILE A 404 -0.86 -17.63 4.50
C ILE A 404 -0.67 -16.69 3.30
N GLY A 405 0.52 -16.15 3.18
CA GLY A 405 0.92 -15.29 2.08
C GLY A 405 2.04 -15.89 1.26
N PHE A 406 2.08 -15.52 -0.01
CA PHE A 406 3.19 -15.75 -0.93
C PHE A 406 3.68 -14.39 -1.41
N ARG A 407 4.97 -14.15 -1.32
CA ARG A 407 5.59 -12.88 -1.69
C ARG A 407 6.66 -13.11 -2.75
N GLY A 408 6.63 -12.32 -3.81
CA GLY A 408 7.72 -12.21 -4.77
C GLY A 408 8.48 -10.91 -4.49
N VAL A 409 9.69 -11.01 -3.98
CA VAL A 409 10.54 -9.86 -3.65
C VAL A 409 11.60 -9.70 -4.73
N ALA A 410 11.46 -8.69 -5.59
CA ALA A 410 12.46 -8.35 -6.59
C ALA A 410 13.15 -7.04 -6.18
N ARG A 411 14.42 -7.11 -5.79
CA ARG A 411 15.19 -5.92 -5.40
C ARG A 411 15.63 -5.15 -6.63
N PRO A 412 15.66 -3.81 -6.57
CA PRO A 412 15.49 -3.01 -5.37
C PRO A 412 14.06 -2.53 -5.07
N PHE A 413 13.02 -2.79 -5.92
CA PHE A 413 11.82 -1.95 -5.87
C PHE A 413 10.46 -2.66 -5.86
N VAL A 414 10.35 -3.96 -6.13
CA VAL A 414 9.03 -4.60 -6.33
C VAL A 414 8.84 -5.78 -5.40
N VAL A 415 7.79 -5.71 -4.58
CA VAL A 415 7.25 -6.85 -3.83
C VAL A 415 5.83 -7.09 -4.32
N GLY A 416 5.60 -8.24 -4.96
CA GLY A 416 4.26 -8.71 -5.29
C GLY A 416 3.81 -9.73 -4.25
N TYR A 417 2.53 -9.76 -3.89
CA TYR A 417 2.01 -10.74 -2.94
C TYR A 417 0.64 -11.31 -3.32
N VAL A 418 0.37 -12.49 -2.75
CA VAL A 418 -0.95 -13.11 -2.66
C VAL A 418 -1.13 -13.52 -1.21
N ASP A 419 -2.13 -12.96 -0.53
CA ASP A 419 -2.52 -13.32 0.83
C ASP A 419 -3.89 -14.01 0.82
N ILE A 420 -3.97 -15.14 1.51
CA ILE A 420 -5.20 -15.91 1.72
C ILE A 420 -5.44 -15.90 3.22
N GLY A 421 -6.47 -15.19 3.65
CA GLY A 421 -6.88 -15.08 5.05
C GLY A 421 -8.21 -15.76 5.31
N TYR A 422 -8.37 -16.30 6.49
CA TYR A 422 -9.61 -16.91 6.98
C TYR A 422 -10.07 -16.21 8.26
N GLY A 423 -11.23 -15.60 8.18
CA GLY A 423 -11.93 -14.97 9.29
C GLY A 423 -13.29 -15.59 9.55
N ASN A 424 -14.08 -15.02 10.45
CA ASN A 424 -15.41 -15.53 10.77
C ASN A 424 -16.41 -15.44 9.60
N GLU A 425 -16.16 -14.62 8.60
CA GLU A 425 -16.99 -14.45 7.40
C GLU A 425 -16.51 -15.32 6.23
N GLY A 426 -15.46 -16.14 6.43
CA GLY A 426 -14.94 -17.05 5.42
C GLY A 426 -13.54 -16.71 4.94
N VAL A 427 -13.24 -17.11 3.71
CA VAL A 427 -11.94 -16.88 3.07
C VAL A 427 -11.95 -15.57 2.30
N ALA A 428 -10.92 -14.77 2.50
CA ALA A 428 -10.63 -13.61 1.68
C ALA A 428 -9.27 -13.78 0.99
N VAL A 429 -9.18 -13.33 -0.26
CA VAL A 429 -7.94 -13.38 -1.05
C VAL A 429 -7.59 -11.97 -1.47
N PHE A 430 -6.35 -11.59 -1.24
CA PHE A 430 -5.81 -10.29 -1.60
C PHE A 430 -4.55 -10.46 -2.43
N THR A 431 -4.40 -9.58 -3.40
CA THR A 431 -3.19 -9.50 -4.22
C THR A 431 -2.76 -8.05 -4.34
N GLY A 432 -1.48 -7.80 -4.38
CA GLY A 432 -0.98 -6.42 -4.45
C GLY A 432 0.54 -6.34 -4.54
N LEU A 433 1.03 -5.12 -4.38
CA LEU A 433 2.45 -4.81 -4.26
C LEU A 433 2.76 -4.33 -2.84
N ASN A 434 4.03 -4.42 -2.48
CA ASN A 434 4.56 -4.11 -1.15
C ASN A 434 4.09 -5.09 -0.05
N TYR A 435 4.68 -4.95 1.11
CA TYR A 435 4.18 -5.64 2.30
C TYR A 435 2.92 -4.92 2.82
N PRO A 436 2.02 -5.65 3.50
CA PRO A 436 0.82 -5.06 4.12
C PRO A 436 1.13 -3.97 5.15
N PHE A 437 2.34 -3.99 5.72
CA PHE A 437 2.82 -3.01 6.69
C PHE A 437 4.34 -2.96 6.73
#